data_60ead132877156b7d06b1e856202542d
#
_entry.id   60ead132877156b7d06b1e856202542d
#
_cell.length_a   1.000
_cell.length_b   1.000
_cell.length_c   1.000
_cell.angle_alpha   90.00
_cell.angle_beta   90.00
_cell.angle_gamma   90.00
#
_symmetry.space_group_name_H-M   'P 1'
#
loop_
_entity.id
_entity.type
_entity.pdbx_description
1 polymer ?
#
loop_
_entity_poly.entity_id
_entity_poly.type
_entity_poly.pdbx_seq_one_letter_code
_entity_poly.pdbx_strand_id
1 'polypeptide(L)'
;MLAIGSGIMNLMGSMSEVNAQNQAALNNAYMARGAAAYKQDQEMQSYVEMNRQLLMTSMDRALQARSNTDLAMVSMFETGGGGQAMTDMIAERRSVEARNLYRDRLERNSLKIQTNRNLKGYEQEAKGRIASVSTTQLNMGHIMKAGSASLPYLT
;
A
#
# COMPACT_ATOMS: atom_id res chain seq x y z
N MET A 1 -0.70 57.08 27.54
CA MET A 1 0.37 56.06 27.45
C MET A 1 -0.08 54.61 27.69
N LEU A 2 -1.35 54.27 27.63
CA LEU A 2 -1.88 52.91 27.90
C LEU A 2 -2.26 52.09 26.64
N ALA A 3 -2.25 52.69 25.47
CA ALA A 3 -2.67 52.00 24.24
C ALA A 3 -1.57 51.16 23.53
N ILE A 4 -0.31 51.38 23.88
CA ILE A 4 0.82 50.66 23.22
C ILE A 4 1.06 49.27 23.84
N GLY A 5 0.72 49.10 25.12
CA GLY A 5 0.91 47.82 25.82
C GLY A 5 -0.02 46.71 25.37
N SER A 6 -1.26 47.04 24.99
CA SER A 6 -2.25 46.04 24.54
C SER A 6 -1.95 45.49 23.14
N GLY A 7 -1.38 46.31 22.26
CA GLY A 7 -0.98 45.87 20.92
C GLY A 7 0.19 44.86 20.92
N ILE A 8 1.16 45.07 21.81
CA ILE A 8 2.33 44.17 21.92
C ILE A 8 1.94 42.85 22.58
N MET A 9 1.06 42.83 23.58
CA MET A 9 0.55 41.59 24.17
C MET A 9 -0.27 40.75 23.19
N ASN A 10 -1.09 41.37 22.35
CA ASN A 10 -1.84 40.67 21.31
C ASN A 10 -0.92 40.10 20.21
N LEU A 11 0.14 40.82 19.84
CA LEU A 11 1.14 40.34 18.90
C LEU A 11 1.96 39.16 19.46
N MET A 12 2.37 39.21 20.71
CA MET A 12 3.06 38.09 21.36
C MET A 12 2.15 36.88 21.55
N GLY A 13 0.89 37.04 21.88
CA GLY A 13 -0.11 35.99 21.97
C GLY A 13 -0.32 35.31 20.62
N SER A 14 -0.47 36.08 19.55
CA SER A 14 -0.66 35.54 18.20
C SER A 14 0.59 34.82 17.66
N MET A 15 1.79 35.27 17.98
CA MET A 15 3.04 34.58 17.60
C MET A 15 3.23 33.24 18.32
N SER A 16 2.86 33.14 19.60
CA SER A 16 2.93 31.88 20.35
C SER A 16 1.91 30.87 19.85
N GLU A 17 0.73 31.34 19.46
CA GLU A 17 -0.35 30.51 18.91
C GLU A 17 0.00 29.98 17.52
N VAL A 18 0.60 30.81 16.66
CA VAL A 18 1.11 30.38 15.33
C VAL A 18 2.25 29.37 15.47
N ASN A 19 3.14 29.53 16.44
CA ASN A 19 4.22 28.57 16.70
C ASN A 19 3.68 27.23 17.20
N ALA A 20 2.70 27.25 18.10
CA ALA A 20 2.05 26.03 18.59
C ALA A 20 1.29 25.30 17.46
N GLN A 21 0.59 26.03 16.60
CA GLN A 21 -0.09 25.47 15.43
C GLN A 21 0.88 24.89 14.41
N ASN A 22 2.02 25.56 14.17
CA ASN A 22 3.06 25.06 13.27
C ASN A 22 3.71 23.78 13.81
N GLN A 23 3.95 23.68 15.11
CA GLN A 23 4.45 22.46 15.75
C GLN A 23 3.43 21.32 15.69
N ALA A 24 2.16 21.61 15.95
CA ALA A 24 1.09 20.62 15.81
C ALA A 24 0.95 20.12 14.36
N ALA A 25 1.09 21.00 13.38
CA ALA A 25 1.07 20.67 11.98
C ALA A 25 2.24 19.75 11.56
N LEU A 26 3.46 20.08 12.02
CA LEU A 26 4.64 19.25 11.81
C LEU A 26 4.48 17.85 12.44
N ASN A 27 4.02 17.82 13.70
CA ASN A 27 3.77 16.54 14.38
C ASN A 27 2.73 15.70 13.65
N ASN A 28 1.64 16.30 13.17
CA ASN A 28 0.63 15.60 12.37
C ASN A 28 1.20 15.07 11.05
N ALA A 29 2.08 15.81 10.39
CA ALA A 29 2.76 15.36 9.18
C ALA A 29 3.71 14.17 9.46
N TYR A 30 4.46 14.21 10.57
CA TYR A 30 5.30 13.08 11.00
C TYR A 30 4.45 11.85 11.35
N MET A 31 3.36 12.02 12.09
CA MET A 31 2.43 10.96 12.43
C MET A 31 1.78 10.34 11.19
N ALA A 32 1.39 11.15 10.20
CA ALA A 32 0.82 10.69 8.95
C ALA A 32 1.82 9.84 8.13
N ARG A 33 3.09 10.28 8.08
CA ARG A 33 4.18 9.50 7.43
C ARG A 33 4.47 8.21 8.16
N GLY A 34 4.56 8.24 9.49
CA GLY A 34 4.79 7.05 10.32
C GLY A 34 3.67 6.03 10.17
N ALA A 35 2.42 6.48 10.20
CA ALA A 35 1.26 5.61 9.99
C ALA A 35 1.23 5.00 8.58
N ALA A 36 1.59 5.75 7.55
CA ALA A 36 1.68 5.24 6.18
C ALA A 36 2.80 4.21 6.04
N ALA A 37 3.99 4.49 6.60
CA ALA A 37 5.11 3.55 6.60
C ALA A 37 4.76 2.24 7.31
N TYR A 38 4.09 2.30 8.45
CA TYR A 38 3.62 1.12 9.18
C TYR A 38 2.62 0.30 8.37
N LYS A 39 1.63 0.95 7.74
CA LYS A 39 0.67 0.27 6.85
C LYS A 39 1.36 -0.38 5.64
N GLN A 40 2.35 0.29 5.07
CA GLN A 40 3.15 -0.24 3.96
C GLN A 40 3.95 -1.48 4.38
N ASP A 41 4.56 -1.46 5.56
CA ASP A 41 5.31 -2.60 6.09
C ASP A 41 4.39 -3.81 6.35
N GLN A 42 3.22 -3.59 6.97
CA GLN A 42 2.21 -4.63 7.16
C GLN A 42 1.74 -5.23 5.82
N GLU A 43 1.48 -4.40 4.83
CA GLU A 43 1.05 -4.86 3.49
C GLU A 43 2.15 -5.69 2.82
N MET A 44 3.41 -5.27 2.93
CA MET A 44 4.55 -6.03 2.40
C MET A 44 4.74 -7.36 3.11
N GLN A 45 4.61 -7.42 4.43
CA GLN A 45 4.66 -8.67 5.19
C GLN A 45 3.52 -9.62 4.76
N SER A 46 2.30 -9.09 4.65
CA SER A 46 1.15 -9.85 4.16
C SER A 46 1.36 -10.38 2.74
N TYR A 47 1.92 -9.55 1.85
CA TYR A 47 2.27 -9.98 0.50
C TYR A 47 3.29 -11.11 0.47
N VAL A 48 4.36 -11.01 1.26
CA VAL A 48 5.40 -12.04 1.35
C VAL A 48 4.80 -13.36 1.83
N GLU A 49 3.97 -13.31 2.87
CA GLU A 49 3.32 -14.50 3.44
C GLU A 49 2.35 -15.14 2.44
N MET A 50 1.46 -14.35 1.82
CA MET A 50 0.54 -14.87 0.80
C MET A 50 1.27 -15.43 -0.42
N ASN A 51 2.32 -14.77 -0.88
CA ASN A 51 3.12 -15.26 -1.99
C ASN A 51 3.83 -16.58 -1.66
N ARG A 52 4.32 -16.72 -0.41
CA ARG A 52 4.91 -17.96 0.09
C ARG A 52 3.87 -19.10 0.13
N GLN A 53 2.68 -18.83 0.65
CA GLN A 53 1.59 -19.81 0.68
C GLN A 53 1.17 -20.25 -0.72
N LEU A 54 1.06 -19.32 -1.67
CA LEU A 54 0.77 -19.64 -3.08
C LEU A 54 1.87 -20.50 -3.71
N LEU A 55 3.13 -20.22 -3.41
CA LEU A 55 4.26 -21.03 -3.88
C LEU A 55 4.21 -22.46 -3.32
N MET A 56 4.00 -22.60 -1.99
CA MET A 56 3.88 -23.92 -1.36
C MET A 56 2.71 -24.72 -1.95
N THR A 57 1.54 -24.10 -2.05
CA THR A 57 0.36 -24.74 -2.67
C THR A 57 0.62 -25.17 -4.12
N SER A 58 1.32 -24.33 -4.88
CA SER A 58 1.71 -24.65 -6.27
C SER A 58 2.67 -25.84 -6.34
N MET A 59 3.65 -25.91 -5.42
CA MET A 59 4.59 -27.02 -5.31
C MET A 59 3.87 -28.33 -4.92
N ASP A 60 2.98 -28.27 -3.93
CA ASP A 60 2.21 -29.44 -3.48
C ASP A 60 1.32 -29.98 -4.60
N ARG A 61 0.65 -29.10 -5.34
CA ARG A 61 -0.14 -29.49 -6.53
C ARG A 61 0.73 -30.15 -7.60
N ALA A 62 1.93 -29.61 -7.85
CA ALA A 62 2.86 -30.18 -8.83
C ALA A 62 3.37 -31.58 -8.40
N LEU A 63 3.71 -31.74 -7.11
CA LEU A 63 4.11 -33.04 -6.55
C LEU A 63 2.98 -34.06 -6.62
N GLN A 64 1.76 -33.66 -6.27
CA GLN A 64 0.58 -34.49 -6.33
C GLN A 64 0.23 -34.91 -7.78
N ALA A 65 0.35 -33.98 -8.73
CA ALA A 65 0.16 -34.26 -10.15
C ALA A 65 1.20 -35.27 -10.65
N ARG A 66 2.46 -35.15 -10.26
CA ARG A 66 3.54 -36.12 -10.57
C ARG A 66 3.24 -37.49 -9.99
N SER A 67 2.99 -37.59 -8.71
CA SER A 67 2.68 -38.86 -8.03
C SER A 67 1.50 -39.56 -8.69
N ASN A 68 0.41 -38.82 -8.99
CA ASN A 68 -0.75 -39.37 -9.67
C ASN A 68 -0.43 -39.82 -11.11
N THR A 69 0.50 -39.17 -11.79
CA THR A 69 0.94 -39.57 -13.14
C THR A 69 1.75 -40.84 -13.08
N ASP A 70 2.68 -40.95 -12.13
CA ASP A 70 3.52 -42.12 -11.93
C ASP A 70 2.67 -43.35 -11.58
N LEU A 71 1.72 -43.22 -10.65
CA LEU A 71 0.78 -44.29 -10.31
C LEU A 71 -0.07 -44.74 -11.48
N ALA A 72 -0.56 -43.79 -12.30
CA ALA A 72 -1.34 -44.17 -13.49
C ALA A 72 -0.49 -44.85 -14.57
N MET A 73 0.78 -44.46 -14.74
CA MET A 73 1.70 -45.15 -15.62
C MET A 73 1.94 -46.60 -15.15
N VAL A 74 2.23 -46.80 -13.88
CA VAL A 74 2.43 -48.14 -13.29
C VAL A 74 1.19 -49.02 -13.54
N SER A 75 0.00 -48.53 -13.23
CA SER A 75 -1.25 -49.22 -13.43
C SER A 75 -1.50 -49.61 -14.92
N MET A 76 -1.14 -48.74 -15.87
CA MET A 76 -1.24 -49.02 -17.28
C MET A 76 -0.25 -50.10 -17.73
N PHE A 77 0.97 -50.10 -17.22
CA PHE A 77 1.94 -51.13 -17.49
C PHE A 77 1.47 -52.51 -16.98
N GLU A 78 0.90 -52.58 -15.79
CA GLU A 78 0.38 -53.80 -15.19
C GLU A 78 -0.82 -54.37 -15.97
N THR A 79 -1.65 -53.52 -16.55
CA THR A 79 -2.83 -53.95 -17.32
C THR A 79 -2.55 -54.20 -18.80
N GLY A 80 -1.29 -54.08 -19.25
CA GLY A 80 -0.89 -54.25 -20.63
C GLY A 80 -1.37 -53.14 -21.57
N GLY A 81 -1.82 -52.02 -21.02
CA GLY A 81 -2.23 -50.81 -21.74
C GLY A 81 -1.03 -50.02 -22.19
N GLY A 82 -0.53 -50.26 -23.39
CA GLY A 82 0.56 -49.48 -23.98
C GLY A 82 0.10 -48.76 -25.25
N GLY A 83 0.94 -47.88 -25.76
CA GLY A 83 0.73 -47.17 -27.03
C GLY A 83 -0.08 -45.88 -26.93
N GLN A 84 -1.09 -45.77 -27.80
CA GLN A 84 -1.87 -44.55 -27.99
C GLN A 84 -2.53 -44.05 -26.70
N ALA A 85 -3.18 -44.93 -25.93
CA ALA A 85 -3.89 -44.58 -24.69
C ALA A 85 -2.96 -43.94 -23.63
N MET A 86 -1.73 -44.45 -23.51
CA MET A 86 -0.73 -43.87 -22.60
C MET A 86 -0.27 -42.51 -23.07
N THR A 87 -0.07 -42.32 -24.37
CA THR A 87 0.32 -41.04 -24.96
C THR A 87 -0.76 -39.98 -24.73
N ASP A 88 -2.02 -40.34 -24.96
CA ASP A 88 -3.18 -39.45 -24.79
C ASP A 88 -3.34 -39.03 -23.31
N MET A 89 -3.20 -39.98 -22.38
CA MET A 89 -3.26 -39.68 -20.94
C MET A 89 -2.13 -38.75 -20.52
N ILE A 90 -0.91 -38.94 -20.98
CA ILE A 90 0.22 -38.05 -20.67
C ILE A 90 -0.04 -36.65 -21.24
N ALA A 91 -0.56 -36.55 -22.47
CA ALA A 91 -0.89 -35.29 -23.11
C ALA A 91 -1.98 -34.53 -22.34
N GLU A 92 -3.04 -35.22 -21.91
CA GLU A 92 -4.11 -34.65 -21.12
C GLU A 92 -3.57 -34.12 -19.79
N ARG A 93 -2.79 -34.90 -19.06
CA ARG A 93 -2.20 -34.49 -17.79
C ARG A 93 -1.27 -33.29 -17.93
N ARG A 94 -0.42 -33.26 -18.96
CA ARG A 94 0.42 -32.06 -19.25
C ARG A 94 -0.42 -30.83 -19.52
N SER A 95 -1.57 -30.99 -20.19
CA SER A 95 -2.47 -29.86 -20.44
C SER A 95 -3.12 -29.33 -19.15
N VAL A 96 -3.48 -30.21 -18.22
CA VAL A 96 -4.01 -29.85 -16.89
C VAL A 96 -2.93 -29.15 -16.06
N GLU A 97 -1.72 -29.69 -16.05
CA GLU A 97 -0.59 -29.09 -15.34
C GLU A 97 -0.28 -27.68 -15.89
N ALA A 98 -0.23 -27.51 -17.21
CA ALA A 98 -0.03 -26.23 -17.85
C ALA A 98 -1.11 -25.19 -17.47
N ARG A 99 -2.39 -25.61 -17.41
CA ARG A 99 -3.51 -24.78 -16.97
C ARG A 99 -3.37 -24.37 -15.49
N ASN A 100 -2.96 -25.28 -14.62
CA ASN A 100 -2.74 -25.00 -13.21
C ASN A 100 -1.59 -24.02 -13.01
N LEU A 101 -0.46 -24.21 -13.69
CA LEU A 101 0.67 -23.27 -13.66
C LEU A 101 0.30 -21.88 -14.17
N TYR A 102 -0.54 -21.81 -15.21
CA TYR A 102 -1.04 -20.54 -15.72
C TYR A 102 -1.93 -19.82 -14.69
N ARG A 103 -2.86 -20.56 -14.04
CA ARG A 103 -3.70 -20.02 -12.95
C ARG A 103 -2.86 -19.50 -11.80
N ASP A 104 -1.87 -20.27 -11.34
CA ASP A 104 -0.98 -19.87 -10.24
C ASP A 104 -0.17 -18.61 -10.59
N ARG A 105 0.22 -18.43 -11.85
CA ARG A 105 0.85 -17.19 -12.32
C ARG A 105 -0.10 -16.00 -12.31
N LEU A 106 -1.36 -16.19 -12.72
CA LEU A 106 -2.38 -15.14 -12.69
C LEU A 106 -2.68 -14.72 -11.25
N GLU A 107 -2.83 -15.65 -10.32
CA GLU A 107 -3.08 -15.38 -8.92
C GLU A 107 -1.94 -14.55 -8.30
N ARG A 108 -0.68 -14.94 -8.52
CA ARG A 108 0.49 -14.19 -8.04
C ARG A 108 0.59 -12.80 -8.67
N ASN A 109 0.29 -12.68 -9.95
CA ASN A 109 0.30 -11.39 -10.62
C ASN A 109 -0.81 -10.46 -10.10
N SER A 110 -2.00 -11.00 -9.87
CA SER A 110 -3.12 -10.29 -9.27
C SER A 110 -2.77 -9.79 -7.85
N LEU A 111 -2.19 -10.66 -7.01
CA LEU A 111 -1.73 -10.30 -5.68
C LEU A 111 -0.70 -9.15 -5.74
N LYS A 112 0.28 -9.23 -6.62
CA LYS A 112 1.28 -8.17 -6.82
C LYS A 112 0.65 -6.83 -7.23
N ILE A 113 -0.32 -6.87 -8.16
CA ILE A 113 -1.02 -5.66 -8.61
C ILE A 113 -1.83 -5.05 -7.47
N GLN A 114 -2.54 -5.88 -6.70
CA GLN A 114 -3.34 -5.43 -5.55
C GLN A 114 -2.45 -4.78 -4.50
N THR A 115 -1.36 -5.43 -4.10
CA THR A 115 -0.40 -4.87 -3.14
C THR A 115 0.16 -3.54 -3.61
N ASN A 116 0.57 -3.43 -4.89
CA ASN A 116 1.06 -2.17 -5.44
C ASN A 116 0.01 -1.04 -5.41
N ARG A 117 -1.27 -1.36 -5.62
CA ARG A 117 -2.37 -0.39 -5.51
C ARG A 117 -2.54 0.09 -4.06
N ASN A 118 -2.50 -0.85 -3.10
CA ASN A 118 -2.63 -0.54 -1.68
C ASN A 118 -1.46 0.34 -1.20
N LEU A 119 -0.22 0.01 -1.57
CA LEU A 119 0.97 0.79 -1.23
C LEU A 119 0.89 2.23 -1.77
N LYS A 120 0.47 2.40 -3.03
CA LYS A 120 0.23 3.73 -3.62
C LYS A 120 -0.90 4.48 -2.92
N GLY A 121 -1.96 3.78 -2.51
CA GLY A 121 -3.07 4.35 -1.75
C GLY A 121 -2.61 4.94 -0.42
N TYR A 122 -1.79 4.22 0.34
CA TYR A 122 -1.22 4.69 1.61
C TYR A 122 -0.32 5.92 1.42
N GLU A 123 0.49 5.93 0.37
CA GLU A 123 1.32 7.08 0.02
C GLU A 123 0.47 8.32 -0.32
N GLN A 124 -0.59 8.15 -1.10
CA GLN A 124 -1.50 9.23 -1.46
C GLN A 124 -2.27 9.75 -0.25
N GLU A 125 -2.72 8.86 0.65
CA GLU A 125 -3.37 9.25 1.92
C GLU A 125 -2.43 10.11 2.77
N ALA A 126 -1.17 9.69 2.91
CA ALA A 126 -0.17 10.46 3.66
C ALA A 126 0.09 11.83 3.01
N LYS A 127 0.25 11.90 1.69
CA LYS A 127 0.43 13.16 0.95
C LYS A 127 -0.78 14.07 1.10
N GLY A 128 -2.00 13.54 1.04
CA GLY A 128 -3.24 14.29 1.23
C GLY A 128 -3.33 14.92 2.63
N ARG A 129 -3.00 14.16 3.68
CA ARG A 129 -2.95 14.65 5.06
C ARG A 129 -1.90 15.75 5.27
N ILE A 130 -0.72 15.60 4.65
CA ILE A 130 0.35 16.62 4.72
C ILE A 130 -0.06 17.88 3.96
N ALA A 131 -0.65 17.74 2.77
CA ALA A 131 -1.10 18.87 1.96
C ALA A 131 -2.22 19.67 2.63
N SER A 132 -3.16 19.02 3.33
CA SER A 132 -4.24 19.70 4.07
C SER A 132 -3.70 20.58 5.19
N VAL A 133 -2.61 20.15 5.84
CA VAL A 133 -1.93 20.95 6.89
C VAL A 133 -1.25 22.16 6.28
N SER A 134 -0.54 22.03 5.15
CA SER A 134 0.16 23.14 4.50
C SER A 134 -0.78 24.21 3.94
N THR A 135 -1.96 23.81 3.43
CA THR A 135 -2.99 24.75 2.95
C THR A 135 -3.61 25.58 4.07
N THR A 136 -3.80 24.99 5.24
CA THR A 136 -4.29 25.72 6.42
C THR A 136 -3.28 26.79 6.87
N GLN A 137 -2.00 26.50 6.83
CA GLN A 137 -0.93 27.46 7.15
C GLN A 137 -0.84 28.61 6.16
N LEU A 138 -0.98 28.36 4.85
CA LEU A 138 -0.96 29.39 3.82
C LEU A 138 -2.16 30.35 3.95
N ASN A 139 -3.35 29.82 4.25
CA ASN A 139 -4.54 30.64 4.44
C ASN A 139 -4.42 31.56 5.64
N MET A 140 -3.82 31.13 6.77
CA MET A 140 -3.58 31.98 7.91
C MET A 140 -2.53 33.06 7.64
N GLY A 141 -1.50 32.76 6.87
CA GLY A 141 -0.51 33.74 6.42
C GLY A 141 -1.12 34.86 5.57
N HIS A 142 -2.09 34.54 4.72
CA HIS A 142 -2.83 35.55 3.94
C HIS A 142 -3.77 36.40 4.78
N ILE A 143 -4.43 35.84 5.78
CA ILE A 143 -5.32 36.57 6.71
C ILE A 143 -4.51 37.55 7.55
N MET A 144 -3.34 37.17 8.04
CA MET A 144 -2.45 38.09 8.79
C MET A 144 -1.93 39.24 7.91
N LYS A 145 -1.60 38.94 6.64
CA LYS A 145 -1.12 39.98 5.71
C LYS A 145 -2.23 40.98 5.32
N ALA A 146 -3.48 40.52 5.22
CA ALA A 146 -4.63 41.38 4.98
C ALA A 146 -4.98 42.26 6.22
N GLY A 147 -4.83 41.70 7.43
CA GLY A 147 -5.06 42.46 8.68
C GLY A 147 -4.03 43.56 8.95
N SER A 148 -2.79 43.38 8.48
CA SER A 148 -1.74 44.42 8.65
C SER A 148 -1.83 45.57 7.64
N ALA A 149 -2.54 45.38 6.51
CA ALA A 149 -2.71 46.38 5.46
C ALA A 149 -3.86 47.38 5.74
N SER A 150 -4.66 47.16 6.78
CA SER A 150 -5.83 48.03 7.12
C SER A 150 -5.61 48.99 8.27
N LEU A 151 -4.34 49.31 8.62
CA LEU A 151 -4.08 50.42 9.51
C LEU A 151 -4.19 51.75 8.70
N PRO A 152 -5.24 52.58 8.94
CA PRO A 152 -5.30 53.87 8.30
C PRO A 152 -4.18 54.75 8.81
N TYR A 153 -3.45 55.37 7.90
CA TYR A 153 -2.58 56.49 8.20
C TYR A 153 -3.45 57.61 8.82
N LEU A 154 -3.43 57.76 10.12
CA LEU A 154 -3.89 58.96 10.80
C LEU A 154 -2.69 59.91 10.85
N THR A 155 -2.65 60.83 9.88
CA THR A 155 -1.92 62.10 9.94
C THR A 155 -2.69 63.10 10.76
#